data_409f2e553484db1cb5eb7212839dc71d
#
_entry.id   409f2e553484db1cb5eb7212839dc71d
#
_cell.length_a   1.000
_cell.length_b   1.000
_cell.length_c   1.000
_cell.angle_alpha   90.00
_cell.angle_beta   90.00
_cell.angle_gamma   90.00
#
_symmetry.space_group_name_H-M   'P 1'
#
loop_
_entity.id
_entity.type
_entity.pdbx_description
1 polymer ?
#
loop_
_entity_poly.entity_id
_entity_poly.type
_entity_poly.pdbx_seq_one_letter_code
_entity_poly.pdbx_strand_id
1 'polypeptide(L)'
;TLAIAPTATLAGGVQVVARVIETGLHKMEALGFDVTRVMSASGTAPIPPNAKSDMRAIGRTNDCVLYGGQSRYLVNAEDDELAQLASRLPSSTSSDYGTPFYDIFKRYDNDFYKIDPMLFSPAEVFLTSATSGRTFHGGSVNADVLRRSLIES
;
A
#
# COMPACT_ATOMS: atom_id res chain seq x y z
N THR A 1 12.48 8.74 24.80
CA THR A 1 13.45 7.90 24.08
C THR A 1 13.08 7.90 22.60
N LEU A 2 14.05 8.16 21.70
CA LEU A 2 13.89 8.09 20.25
C LEU A 2 14.71 6.89 19.74
N ALA A 3 14.06 5.98 18.99
CA ALA A 3 14.74 4.88 18.33
C ALA A 3 14.86 5.19 16.83
N ILE A 4 16.06 5.10 16.27
CA ILE A 4 16.35 5.41 14.86
C ILE A 4 17.06 4.20 14.24
N ALA A 5 16.64 3.84 13.03
CA ALA A 5 17.31 2.83 12.21
C ALA A 5 17.38 3.31 10.75
N PRO A 6 18.48 3.02 10.01
CA PRO A 6 18.55 3.29 8.58
C PRO A 6 17.48 2.49 7.81
N THR A 7 16.94 3.09 6.74
CA THR A 7 15.89 2.44 5.92
C THR A 7 16.37 1.15 5.27
N ALA A 8 17.65 1.06 4.92
CA ALA A 8 18.26 -0.12 4.29
C ALA A 8 18.43 -1.33 5.23
N THR A 9 18.00 -1.23 6.49
CA THR A 9 18.05 -2.32 7.47
C THR A 9 16.72 -3.06 7.59
N LEU A 10 16.74 -4.26 8.19
CA LEU A 10 15.52 -5.02 8.49
C LEU A 10 14.53 -4.19 9.34
N ALA A 11 15.04 -3.50 10.37
CA ALA A 11 14.22 -2.67 11.25
C ALA A 11 13.53 -1.52 10.47
N GLY A 12 14.27 -0.85 9.57
CA GLY A 12 13.72 0.17 8.68
C GLY A 12 12.68 -0.41 7.72
N GLY A 13 12.96 -1.58 7.13
CA GLY A 13 12.03 -2.29 6.26
C GLY A 13 10.71 -2.64 6.96
N VAL A 14 10.78 -3.25 8.15
CA VAL A 14 9.59 -3.58 8.96
C VAL A 14 8.79 -2.33 9.30
N GLN A 15 9.43 -1.25 9.71
CA GLN A 15 8.75 0.00 10.07
C GLN A 15 7.92 0.55 8.91
N VAL A 16 8.43 0.49 7.67
CA VAL A 16 7.72 1.02 6.50
C VAL A 16 6.57 0.08 6.10
N VAL A 17 6.80 -1.24 5.99
CA VAL A 17 5.75 -2.16 5.52
C VAL A 17 4.64 -2.36 6.55
N ALA A 18 4.91 -2.16 7.84
CA ALA A 18 3.90 -2.18 8.90
C ALA A 18 2.80 -1.12 8.71
N ARG A 19 3.04 -0.09 7.88
CA ARG A 19 2.08 0.97 7.57
C ARG A 19 1.08 0.60 6.47
N VAL A 20 1.02 -0.66 6.05
CA VAL A 20 0.10 -1.14 5.00
C VAL A 20 -1.37 -0.77 5.27
N ILE A 21 -1.82 -0.79 6.52
CA ILE A 21 -3.18 -0.37 6.90
C ILE A 21 -3.34 1.14 6.73
N GLU A 22 -2.37 1.91 7.22
CA GLU A 22 -2.38 3.38 7.16
C GLU A 22 -2.43 3.89 5.71
N THR A 23 -1.67 3.28 4.79
CA THR A 23 -1.70 3.67 3.38
C THR A 23 -3.08 3.51 2.75
N GLY A 24 -3.80 2.45 3.10
CA GLY A 24 -5.19 2.27 2.66
C GLY A 24 -6.14 3.32 3.25
N LEU A 25 -6.03 3.63 4.55
CA LEU A 25 -6.82 4.69 5.19
C LEU A 25 -6.56 6.05 4.56
N HIS A 26 -5.30 6.38 4.31
CA HIS A 26 -4.91 7.63 3.65
C HIS A 26 -5.56 7.76 2.26
N LYS A 27 -5.56 6.68 1.46
CA LYS A 27 -6.22 6.72 0.15
C LYS A 27 -7.74 6.76 0.26
N MET A 28 -8.36 6.11 1.25
CA MET A 28 -9.81 6.26 1.51
C MET A 28 -10.17 7.74 1.73
N GLU A 29 -9.41 8.45 2.57
CA GLU A 29 -9.58 9.87 2.81
C GLU A 29 -9.40 10.70 1.52
N ALA A 30 -8.35 10.42 0.74
CA ALA A 30 -8.11 11.08 -0.55
C ALA A 30 -9.24 10.83 -1.58
N LEU A 31 -9.96 9.70 -1.47
CA LEU A 31 -11.13 9.38 -2.27
C LEU A 31 -12.43 10.01 -1.71
N GLY A 32 -12.35 10.76 -0.61
CA GLY A 32 -13.47 11.44 0.04
C GLY A 32 -14.28 10.57 1.01
N PHE A 33 -13.75 9.40 1.39
CA PHE A 33 -14.42 8.54 2.37
C PHE A 33 -14.08 8.96 3.80
N ASP A 34 -15.08 8.99 4.67
CA ASP A 34 -14.90 9.29 6.10
C ASP A 34 -14.27 8.09 6.82
N VAL A 35 -12.96 8.16 7.07
CA VAL A 35 -12.18 7.09 7.72
C VAL A 35 -12.56 6.84 9.18
N THR A 36 -13.30 7.76 9.82
CA THR A 36 -13.81 7.54 11.20
C THR A 36 -14.86 6.42 11.26
N ARG A 37 -15.42 6.03 10.13
CA ARG A 37 -16.34 4.91 9.97
C ARG A 37 -15.65 3.53 9.93
N VAL A 38 -14.33 3.49 9.89
CA VAL A 38 -13.55 2.24 9.97
C VAL A 38 -13.47 1.80 11.42
N MET A 39 -14.08 0.66 11.73
CA MET A 39 -14.19 0.12 13.10
C MET A 39 -12.98 -0.70 13.51
N SER A 40 -12.41 -1.46 12.57
CA SER A 40 -11.18 -2.23 12.77
C SER A 40 -10.50 -2.51 11.46
N ALA A 41 -9.20 -2.81 11.52
CA ALA A 41 -8.42 -3.17 10.35
C ALA A 41 -7.33 -4.19 10.69
N SER A 42 -6.96 -5.00 9.72
CA SER A 42 -5.80 -5.87 9.75
C SER A 42 -5.10 -5.85 8.39
N GLY A 43 -3.80 -6.12 8.36
CA GLY A 43 -3.06 -6.13 7.12
C GLY A 43 -1.83 -7.01 7.18
N THR A 44 -1.37 -7.41 6.00
CA THR A 44 -0.12 -8.15 5.80
C THR A 44 0.64 -7.55 4.63
N ALA A 45 1.97 -7.53 4.72
CA ALA A 45 2.84 -7.16 3.62
C ALA A 45 4.13 -7.97 3.68
N PRO A 46 4.76 -8.29 2.54
CA PRO A 46 6.09 -8.88 2.55
C PRO A 46 7.11 -7.97 3.24
N ILE A 47 8.06 -8.55 3.96
CA ILE A 47 9.21 -7.82 4.48
C ILE A 47 10.32 -7.89 3.43
N PRO A 48 10.82 -6.74 2.92
CA PRO A 48 11.84 -6.75 1.89
C PRO A 48 13.19 -7.21 2.44
N PRO A 49 14.04 -7.84 1.61
CA PRO A 49 15.43 -8.08 1.97
C PRO A 49 16.18 -6.75 2.12
N ASN A 50 17.24 -6.74 2.94
CA ASN A 50 18.10 -5.57 3.09
C ASN A 50 18.62 -5.10 1.73
N ALA A 51 18.65 -3.79 1.54
CA ALA A 51 19.12 -3.17 0.31
C ALA A 51 20.54 -2.61 0.48
N LYS A 52 21.24 -2.40 -0.65
CA LYS A 52 22.60 -1.83 -0.65
C LYS A 52 22.63 -0.32 -0.35
N SER A 53 21.50 0.35 -0.39
CA SER A 53 21.37 1.79 -0.09
C SER A 53 19.94 2.11 0.36
N ASP A 54 19.78 3.22 1.08
CA ASP A 54 18.47 3.69 1.54
C ASP A 54 17.52 3.99 0.38
N MET A 55 18.03 4.49 -0.74
CA MET A 55 17.24 4.75 -1.94
C MET A 55 16.62 3.46 -2.51
N ARG A 56 17.39 2.38 -2.58
CA ARG A 56 16.86 1.07 -3.00
C ARG A 56 15.94 0.46 -1.95
N ALA A 57 16.21 0.70 -0.67
CA ALA A 57 15.34 0.27 0.42
C ALA A 57 13.98 0.96 0.34
N ILE A 58 13.94 2.27 0.07
CA ILE A 58 12.70 3.02 -0.17
C ILE A 58 11.92 2.38 -1.32
N GLY A 59 12.57 2.03 -2.42
CA GLY A 59 11.93 1.32 -3.53
C GLY A 59 11.30 0.01 -3.08
N ARG A 60 12.09 -0.89 -2.51
CA ARG A 60 11.65 -2.23 -2.08
C ARG A 60 10.53 -2.21 -1.04
N THR A 61 10.62 -1.32 -0.05
CA THR A 61 9.59 -1.20 0.99
C THR A 61 8.26 -0.72 0.43
N ASN A 62 8.28 0.27 -0.48
CA ASN A 62 7.07 0.70 -1.16
C ASN A 62 6.51 -0.43 -2.03
N ASP A 63 7.33 -1.13 -2.82
CA ASP A 63 6.86 -2.24 -3.64
C ASP A 63 6.20 -3.35 -2.82
N CYS A 64 6.72 -3.64 -1.62
CA CYS A 64 6.09 -4.60 -0.70
C CYS A 64 4.66 -4.20 -0.30
N VAL A 65 4.37 -2.91 -0.16
CA VAL A 65 3.02 -2.41 0.13
C VAL A 65 2.18 -2.33 -1.14
N LEU A 66 2.71 -1.70 -2.19
CA LEU A 66 1.98 -1.35 -3.41
C LEU A 66 1.63 -2.57 -4.27
N TYR A 67 2.46 -3.62 -4.22
CA TYR A 67 2.31 -4.82 -5.05
C TYR A 67 2.10 -6.11 -4.24
N GLY A 68 2.39 -6.09 -2.93
CA GLY A 68 2.26 -7.25 -2.06
C GLY A 68 1.41 -7.03 -0.81
N GLY A 69 1.06 -5.79 -0.50
CA GLY A 69 0.27 -5.45 0.67
C GLY A 69 -1.19 -5.87 0.51
N GLN A 70 -1.72 -6.51 1.55
CA GLN A 70 -3.14 -6.86 1.65
C GLN A 70 -3.71 -6.24 2.92
N SER A 71 -4.89 -5.63 2.82
CA SER A 71 -5.57 -5.05 3.98
C SER A 71 -7.05 -5.41 4.01
N ARG A 72 -7.56 -5.58 5.23
CA ARG A 72 -8.94 -5.88 5.54
C ARG A 72 -9.47 -4.83 6.50
N TYR A 73 -10.63 -4.26 6.19
CA TYR A 73 -11.28 -3.24 7.00
C TYR A 73 -12.71 -3.65 7.30
N LEU A 74 -13.11 -3.55 8.56
CA LEU A 74 -14.51 -3.59 8.98
C LEU A 74 -15.03 -2.16 9.02
N VAL A 75 -16.08 -1.87 8.25
CA VAL A 75 -16.50 -0.50 7.98
C VAL A 75 -18.00 -0.34 8.20
N ASN A 76 -18.40 0.70 8.90
CA ASN A 76 -19.81 1.09 9.06
C ASN A 76 -20.25 1.90 7.84
N ALA A 77 -20.61 1.20 6.75
CA ALA A 77 -21.02 1.80 5.47
C ALA A 77 -21.96 0.87 4.71
N GLU A 78 -22.71 1.46 3.78
CA GLU A 78 -23.63 0.74 2.92
C GLU A 78 -22.89 -0.07 1.85
N ASP A 79 -23.47 -1.16 1.41
CA ASP A 79 -22.87 -2.11 0.47
C ASP A 79 -22.44 -1.47 -0.86
N ASP A 80 -23.27 -0.61 -1.43
CA ASP A 80 -22.98 0.07 -2.70
C ASP A 80 -21.79 1.03 -2.58
N GLU A 81 -21.68 1.73 -1.45
CA GLU A 81 -20.55 2.63 -1.16
C GLU A 81 -19.25 1.81 -1.04
N LEU A 82 -19.30 0.68 -0.32
CA LEU A 82 -18.13 -0.20 -0.17
C LEU A 82 -17.74 -0.88 -1.47
N ALA A 83 -18.69 -1.26 -2.33
CA ALA A 83 -18.39 -1.81 -3.64
C ALA A 83 -17.64 -0.79 -4.54
N GLN A 84 -18.10 0.46 -4.55
CA GLN A 84 -17.43 1.55 -5.27
C GLN A 84 -16.05 1.85 -4.70
N LEU A 85 -15.92 1.93 -3.37
CA LEU A 85 -14.65 2.18 -2.71
C LEU A 85 -13.65 1.07 -2.99
N ALA A 86 -14.04 -0.22 -2.89
CA ALA A 86 -13.18 -1.36 -3.17
C ALA A 86 -12.61 -1.35 -4.60
N SER A 87 -13.37 -0.88 -5.59
CA SER A 87 -12.91 -0.78 -6.97
C SER A 87 -11.86 0.31 -7.20
N ARG A 88 -11.80 1.33 -6.35
CA ARG A 88 -10.94 2.52 -6.49
C ARG A 88 -9.75 2.53 -5.54
N LEU A 89 -9.82 1.75 -4.46
CA LEU A 89 -8.85 1.78 -3.37
C LEU A 89 -7.50 1.15 -3.71
N PRO A 90 -7.37 0.01 -4.44
CA PRO A 90 -6.07 -0.62 -4.68
C PRO A 90 -5.06 0.28 -5.39
N SER A 91 -3.76 0.01 -5.18
CA SER A 91 -2.66 0.68 -5.89
C SER A 91 -2.77 0.58 -7.40
N SER A 92 -3.37 -0.50 -7.91
CA SER A 92 -3.56 -0.76 -9.35
C SER A 92 -4.43 0.26 -10.09
N THR A 93 -5.10 1.15 -9.38
CA THR A 93 -5.89 2.23 -10.00
C THR A 93 -5.05 3.46 -10.35
N SER A 94 -3.78 3.49 -9.95
CA SER A 94 -2.84 4.56 -10.28
C SER A 94 -2.30 4.46 -11.70
N SER A 95 -2.06 5.61 -12.34
CA SER A 95 -1.39 5.72 -13.65
C SER A 95 0.07 5.27 -13.62
N ASP A 96 0.73 5.31 -12.46
CA ASP A 96 2.13 4.89 -12.26
C ASP A 96 2.26 3.39 -11.94
N TYR A 97 1.15 2.65 -11.84
CA TYR A 97 1.16 1.23 -11.48
C TYR A 97 1.89 0.34 -12.49
N GLY A 98 2.51 -0.75 -11.99
CA GLY A 98 3.13 -1.80 -12.84
C GLY A 98 4.64 -1.66 -13.06
N THR A 99 5.25 -0.60 -12.50
CA THR A 99 6.70 -0.36 -12.53
C THR A 99 7.26 -0.41 -11.10
N PRO A 100 8.43 -1.03 -10.83
CA PRO A 100 9.06 -0.96 -9.53
C PRO A 100 9.22 0.48 -9.04
N PHE A 101 8.93 0.72 -7.77
CA PHE A 101 8.88 2.07 -7.20
C PHE A 101 10.22 2.82 -7.34
N TYR A 102 11.35 2.12 -7.23
CA TYR A 102 12.66 2.72 -7.45
C TYR A 102 12.79 3.36 -8.84
N ASP A 103 12.23 2.74 -9.87
CA ASP A 103 12.28 3.26 -11.25
C ASP A 103 11.28 4.41 -11.43
N ILE A 104 10.10 4.34 -10.81
CA ILE A 104 9.15 5.45 -10.75
C ILE A 104 9.80 6.66 -10.08
N PHE A 105 10.42 6.46 -8.93
CA PHE A 105 11.06 7.52 -8.15
C PHE A 105 12.17 8.22 -8.93
N LYS A 106 13.00 7.45 -9.66
CA LYS A 106 13.99 8.02 -10.57
C LYS A 106 13.40 8.81 -11.73
N ARG A 107 12.28 8.33 -12.31
CA ARG A 107 11.58 9.02 -13.40
C ARG A 107 11.16 10.43 -13.00
N TYR A 108 10.82 10.62 -11.72
CA TYR A 108 10.40 11.89 -11.15
C TYR A 108 11.55 12.63 -10.40
N ASP A 109 12.81 12.40 -10.77
CA ASP A 109 13.99 13.05 -10.20
C ASP A 109 14.12 12.92 -8.67
N ASN A 110 13.64 11.79 -8.13
CA ASN A 110 13.54 11.50 -6.70
C ASN A 110 12.61 12.46 -5.93
N ASP A 111 11.64 13.03 -6.61
CA ASP A 111 10.62 13.88 -6.01
C ASP A 111 9.33 13.07 -5.75
N PHE A 112 9.07 12.77 -4.49
CA PHE A 112 7.90 12.03 -4.05
C PHE A 112 6.57 12.71 -4.42
N TYR A 113 6.56 14.04 -4.46
CA TYR A 113 5.34 14.83 -4.69
C TYR A 113 4.88 14.84 -6.15
N LYS A 114 5.73 14.37 -7.07
CA LYS A 114 5.39 14.22 -8.50
C LYS A 114 4.75 12.87 -8.83
N ILE A 115 4.87 11.88 -7.93
CA ILE A 115 4.28 10.55 -8.12
C ILE A 115 2.77 10.66 -7.94
N ASP A 116 2.01 9.93 -8.75
CA ASP A 116 0.56 9.87 -8.59
C ASP A 116 0.19 9.42 -7.17
N PRO A 117 -0.47 10.28 -6.35
CA PRO A 117 -0.82 9.93 -4.97
C PRO A 117 -1.74 8.72 -4.88
N MET A 118 -2.48 8.39 -5.95
CA MET A 118 -3.34 7.20 -6.01
C MET A 118 -2.55 5.89 -6.04
N LEU A 119 -1.23 5.94 -6.26
CA LEU A 119 -0.37 4.77 -6.17
C LEU A 119 -0.24 4.26 -4.72
N PHE A 120 -0.19 5.16 -3.74
CA PHE A 120 0.08 4.82 -2.34
C PHE A 120 -1.13 4.17 -1.67
N SER A 121 -1.27 2.86 -1.89
CA SER A 121 -2.32 2.01 -1.31
C SER A 121 -1.87 0.55 -1.33
N PRO A 122 -2.50 -0.33 -0.53
CA PRO A 122 -2.25 -1.76 -0.64
C PRO A 122 -2.59 -2.31 -2.03
N ALA A 123 -1.90 -3.39 -2.42
CA ALA A 123 -2.17 -4.10 -3.67
C ALA A 123 -3.58 -4.68 -3.71
N GLU A 124 -4.04 -5.17 -2.56
CA GLU A 124 -5.31 -5.89 -2.44
C GLU A 124 -6.05 -5.46 -1.18
N VAL A 125 -7.35 -5.22 -1.31
CA VAL A 125 -8.18 -4.71 -0.22
C VAL A 125 -9.47 -5.50 -0.09
N PHE A 126 -9.91 -5.67 1.16
CA PHE A 126 -11.18 -6.30 1.52
C PHE A 126 -11.93 -5.36 2.46
N LEU A 127 -13.12 -4.92 2.06
CA LEU A 127 -13.99 -4.04 2.83
C LEU A 127 -15.22 -4.83 3.27
N THR A 128 -15.38 -5.04 4.57
CA THR A 128 -16.54 -5.76 5.12
C THR A 128 -17.50 -4.77 5.75
N SER A 129 -18.76 -4.78 5.31
CA SER A 129 -19.81 -3.98 5.93
C SER A 129 -20.12 -4.51 7.32
N ALA A 130 -20.06 -3.64 8.34
CA ALA A 130 -20.46 -3.98 9.71
C ALA A 130 -21.97 -4.22 9.82
N THR A 131 -22.77 -3.68 8.90
CA THR A 131 -24.23 -3.78 8.88
C THR A 131 -24.70 -5.07 8.22
N SER A 132 -24.21 -5.35 7.00
CA SER A 132 -24.67 -6.49 6.21
C SER A 132 -23.81 -7.75 6.37
N GLY A 133 -22.56 -7.59 6.85
CA GLY A 133 -21.56 -8.67 6.90
C GLY A 133 -20.96 -9.02 5.52
N ARG A 134 -21.37 -8.37 4.44
CA ARG A 134 -20.83 -8.62 3.09
C ARG A 134 -19.44 -8.03 2.96
N THR A 135 -18.59 -8.73 2.21
CA THR A 135 -17.23 -8.29 1.91
C THR A 135 -17.08 -7.95 0.43
N PHE A 136 -16.51 -6.80 0.15
CA PHE A 136 -16.17 -6.28 -1.18
C PHE A 136 -14.67 -6.32 -1.35
N HIS A 137 -14.22 -6.82 -2.50
CA HIS A 137 -12.81 -7.07 -2.80
C HIS A 137 -12.36 -6.21 -3.98
N GLY A 138 -11.13 -5.66 -3.89
CA GLY A 138 -10.49 -4.93 -4.98
C GLY A 138 -9.00 -5.20 -5.04
N GLY A 139 -8.44 -5.15 -6.26
CA GLY A 139 -7.02 -5.36 -6.53
C GLY A 139 -6.57 -6.82 -6.43
N SER A 140 -5.26 -7.00 -6.51
CA SER A 140 -4.59 -8.30 -6.36
C SER A 140 -3.09 -8.11 -6.15
N VAL A 141 -2.44 -9.08 -5.53
CA VAL A 141 -0.97 -9.14 -5.41
C VAL A 141 -0.34 -9.24 -6.80
N ASN A 142 0.67 -8.42 -7.08
CA ASN A 142 1.44 -8.44 -8.31
C ASN A 142 2.83 -9.05 -8.08
N ALA A 143 2.88 -10.39 -8.15
CA ALA A 143 4.11 -11.14 -7.90
C ALA A 143 5.23 -10.83 -8.90
N ASP A 144 4.90 -10.45 -10.13
CA ASP A 144 5.90 -10.17 -11.18
C ASP A 144 6.68 -8.88 -10.88
N VAL A 145 6.00 -7.82 -10.44
CA VAL A 145 6.67 -6.58 -10.03
C VAL A 145 7.48 -6.81 -8.75
N LEU A 146 6.93 -7.54 -7.77
CA LEU A 146 7.66 -7.89 -6.56
C LEU A 146 8.94 -8.66 -6.86
N ARG A 147 8.90 -9.66 -7.74
CA ARG A 147 10.09 -10.44 -8.12
C ARG A 147 11.16 -9.54 -8.74
N ARG A 148 10.77 -8.68 -9.68
CA ARG A 148 11.70 -7.71 -10.31
C ARG A 148 12.33 -6.78 -9.28
N SER A 149 11.54 -6.27 -8.34
CA SER A 149 12.01 -5.33 -7.32
C SER A 149 12.89 -5.99 -6.27
N LEU A 150 12.51 -7.17 -5.76
CA LEU A 150 13.13 -7.76 -4.56
C LEU A 150 14.27 -8.72 -4.89
N ILE A 151 14.25 -9.34 -6.07
CA ILE A 151 15.17 -10.43 -6.44
C ILE A 151 16.10 -10.02 -7.58
N GLU A 152 15.59 -9.36 -8.62
CA GLU A 152 16.32 -9.07 -9.86
C GLU A 152 17.00 -7.69 -9.86
N SER A 153 16.81 -6.86 -8.82
CA SER A 153 17.28 -5.45 -8.75
C SER A 153 18.58 -5.27 -7.96
#